data_4f24512d661aa9201eb9e5d21d579e13
#
_entry.id   4f24512d661aa9201eb9e5d21d579e13
#
_cell.length_a   1.000
_cell.length_b   1.000
_cell.length_c   1.000
_cell.angle_alpha   90.00
_cell.angle_beta   90.00
_cell.angle_gamma   90.00
#
_symmetry.space_group_name_H-M   'P 1'
#
loop_
_entity.id
_entity.type
_entity.pdbx_description
1 polymer ?
#
loop_
_entity_poly.entity_id
_entity_poly.type
_entity_poly.pdbx_seq_one_letter_code
_entity_poly.pdbx_strand_id
1 'polypeptide(L)'
;SSDVCSSDLTTWQAIHHLFIASARAKILAKKIMPKAMLGAMYATSPSYPKTCHPDDQLAWMKQRRRLFYFSDVMLRGYYPSFARSFWDEYKVTIRMEENDEEILKEGTLDFYSFSCYRSTTIGKDDKLGIIALPFGENPYLKSTPWGWPIDPVSIRYVLNEVYDRYQKPIFIVENGLGEVDKPDENNFEIGRAHV
;
A
#
# COMPACT_ATOMS: atom_id res chain seq x y z
N SER A 1 -32.83 -7.53 0.55
CA SER A 1 -31.90 -7.85 -0.54
C SER A 1 -30.85 -6.77 -0.58
N SER A 2 -29.69 -7.03 -0.05
CA SER A 2 -28.57 -6.12 -0.10
C SER A 2 -27.95 -6.25 -1.49
N ASP A 3 -28.12 -5.21 -2.30
CA ASP A 3 -27.45 -5.13 -3.59
C ASP A 3 -25.94 -5.15 -3.36
N VAL A 4 -25.31 -6.26 -3.74
CA VAL A 4 -23.87 -6.28 -3.97
C VAL A 4 -23.63 -5.24 -5.06
N CYS A 5 -22.90 -4.18 -4.76
CA CYS A 5 -22.60 -3.18 -5.75
C CYS A 5 -21.80 -3.89 -6.86
N SER A 6 -22.33 -3.96 -8.06
CA SER A 6 -21.68 -4.61 -9.20
C SER A 6 -20.27 -4.04 -9.44
N SER A 7 -20.02 -2.79 -9.01
CA SER A 7 -18.72 -2.14 -9.02
C SER A 7 -17.69 -2.82 -8.09
N ASP A 8 -18.11 -3.36 -6.93
CA ASP A 8 -17.18 -3.99 -5.97
C ASP A 8 -16.68 -5.33 -6.51
N LEU A 9 -17.57 -6.19 -7.02
CA LEU A 9 -17.17 -7.43 -7.66
C LEU A 9 -16.24 -7.17 -8.85
N THR A 10 -16.56 -6.20 -9.70
CA THR A 10 -15.73 -5.82 -10.84
C THR A 10 -14.36 -5.35 -10.38
N THR A 11 -14.29 -4.53 -9.33
CA THR A 11 -13.03 -4.02 -8.78
C THR A 11 -12.15 -5.15 -8.23
N TRP A 12 -12.70 -6.02 -7.39
CA TRP A 12 -11.95 -7.14 -6.82
C TRP A 12 -11.48 -8.15 -7.87
N GLN A 13 -12.32 -8.42 -8.88
CA GLN A 13 -11.95 -9.29 -9.99
C GLN A 13 -10.87 -8.65 -10.88
N ALA A 14 -10.94 -7.35 -11.15
CA ALA A 14 -9.91 -6.62 -11.87
C ALA A 14 -8.57 -6.63 -11.11
N ILE A 15 -8.58 -6.49 -9.79
CA ILE A 15 -7.38 -6.61 -8.95
C ILE A 15 -6.76 -8.01 -9.09
N HIS A 16 -7.57 -9.07 -9.09
CA HIS A 16 -7.07 -10.42 -9.33
C HIS A 16 -6.39 -10.54 -10.70
N HIS A 17 -7.03 -10.03 -11.75
CA HIS A 17 -6.43 -10.06 -13.10
C HIS A 17 -5.12 -9.25 -13.17
N LEU A 18 -4.99 -8.14 -12.43
CA LEU A 18 -3.75 -7.38 -12.32
C LEU A 18 -2.63 -8.21 -11.65
N PHE A 19 -2.95 -8.98 -10.63
CA PHE A 19 -1.98 -9.88 -10.00
C PHE A 19 -1.49 -10.95 -10.98
N ILE A 20 -2.40 -11.58 -11.71
CA ILE A 20 -2.05 -12.58 -12.72
C ILE A 20 -1.22 -11.96 -13.84
N ALA A 21 -1.59 -10.77 -14.33
CA ALA A 21 -0.82 -10.06 -15.36
C ALA A 21 0.60 -9.72 -14.88
N SER A 22 0.74 -9.24 -13.65
CA SER A 22 2.05 -8.97 -13.03
C SER A 22 2.90 -10.24 -12.91
N ALA A 23 2.32 -11.33 -12.44
CA ALA A 23 3.01 -12.61 -12.31
C ALA A 23 3.48 -13.15 -13.68
N ARG A 24 2.62 -13.12 -14.69
CA ARG A 24 2.97 -13.52 -16.07
C ARG A 24 4.08 -12.65 -16.66
N ALA A 25 4.02 -11.32 -16.42
CA ALA A 25 5.07 -10.40 -16.86
C ALA A 25 6.42 -10.74 -16.19
N LYS A 26 6.40 -11.05 -14.88
CA LYS A 26 7.60 -11.50 -14.17
C LYS A 26 8.17 -12.79 -14.72
N ILE A 27 7.34 -13.80 -14.97
CA ILE A 27 7.75 -15.09 -15.54
C ILE A 27 8.38 -14.86 -16.92
N LEU A 28 7.75 -14.04 -17.77
CA LEU A 28 8.28 -13.71 -19.10
C LEU A 28 9.60 -12.95 -19.02
N ALA A 29 9.68 -11.94 -18.13
CA ALA A 29 10.90 -11.17 -17.95
C ALA A 29 12.09 -12.03 -17.51
N LYS A 30 11.88 -13.04 -16.68
CA LYS A 30 12.93 -14.00 -16.30
C LYS A 30 13.46 -14.79 -17.48
N LYS A 31 12.64 -15.10 -18.49
CA LYS A 31 13.08 -15.79 -19.71
C LYS A 31 13.89 -14.88 -20.63
N ILE A 32 13.49 -13.60 -20.74
CA ILE A 32 14.12 -12.65 -21.67
C ILE A 32 15.33 -11.95 -21.03
N MET A 33 15.23 -11.62 -19.74
CA MET A 33 16.22 -10.87 -18.97
C MET A 33 16.51 -11.58 -17.64
N PRO A 34 17.18 -12.72 -17.63
CA PRO A 34 17.30 -13.57 -16.42
C PRO A 34 17.99 -12.88 -15.24
N LYS A 35 18.79 -11.83 -15.48
CA LYS A 35 19.51 -11.07 -14.46
C LYS A 35 18.70 -9.85 -13.95
N ALA A 36 17.60 -9.49 -14.60
CA ALA A 36 16.80 -8.34 -14.18
C ALA A 36 16.03 -8.66 -12.90
N MET A 37 15.97 -7.68 -12.00
CA MET A 37 15.08 -7.69 -10.84
C MET A 37 13.81 -6.93 -11.18
N LEU A 38 12.66 -7.50 -10.82
CA LEU A 38 11.36 -6.87 -11.02
C LEU A 38 10.68 -6.65 -9.66
N GLY A 39 10.14 -5.46 -9.48
CA GLY A 39 9.34 -5.06 -8.34
C GLY A 39 8.06 -4.37 -8.78
N ALA A 40 7.20 -4.03 -7.85
CA ALA A 40 6.04 -3.19 -8.07
C ALA A 40 6.06 -2.00 -7.12
N MET A 41 5.61 -0.85 -7.64
CA MET A 41 5.48 0.36 -6.84
C MET A 41 4.12 0.38 -6.13
N TYR A 42 4.16 0.55 -4.82
CA TYR A 42 2.98 0.68 -3.97
C TYR A 42 2.88 2.12 -3.43
N ALA A 43 1.71 2.71 -3.51
CA ALA A 43 1.42 3.94 -2.78
C ALA A 43 1.30 3.60 -1.29
N THR A 44 2.34 3.89 -0.53
CA THR A 44 2.44 3.53 0.88
C THR A 44 2.34 4.77 1.76
N SER A 45 1.29 4.84 2.55
CA SER A 45 1.11 5.87 3.57
C SER A 45 0.94 5.14 4.91
N PRO A 46 1.95 5.16 5.79
CA PRO A 46 1.80 4.50 7.09
C PRO A 46 0.68 5.15 7.87
N SER A 47 -0.13 4.34 8.50
CA SER A 47 -1.22 4.81 9.33
C SER A 47 -0.97 4.45 10.79
N TYR A 48 -1.35 5.35 11.70
CA TYR A 48 -1.33 5.12 13.13
C TYR A 48 -2.75 5.04 13.67
N PRO A 49 -3.01 4.28 14.73
CA PRO A 49 -4.31 4.33 15.41
C PRO A 49 -4.53 5.73 16.01
N LYS A 50 -5.73 6.27 15.93
CA LYS A 50 -6.06 7.59 16.52
C LYS A 50 -5.83 7.64 18.01
N THR A 51 -6.14 6.54 18.70
CA THR A 51 -5.94 6.39 20.14
C THR A 51 -5.47 4.98 20.51
N CYS A 52 -5.16 4.77 21.78
CA CYS A 52 -4.92 3.43 22.32
C CYS A 52 -6.20 2.62 22.58
N HIS A 53 -7.38 3.16 22.27
CA HIS A 53 -8.64 2.42 22.40
C HIS A 53 -8.61 1.14 21.55
N PRO A 54 -9.02 -0.04 22.08
CA PRO A 54 -8.94 -1.31 21.35
C PRO A 54 -9.62 -1.29 19.97
N ASP A 55 -10.75 -0.60 19.81
CA ASP A 55 -11.43 -0.50 18.51
C ASP A 55 -10.64 0.31 17.48
N ASP A 56 -9.90 1.36 17.90
CA ASP A 56 -9.01 2.10 17.01
C ASP A 56 -7.82 1.23 16.58
N GLN A 57 -7.31 0.37 17.49
CA GLN A 57 -6.27 -0.59 17.16
C GLN A 57 -6.76 -1.62 16.12
N LEU A 58 -8.02 -2.09 16.23
CA LEU A 58 -8.63 -3.00 15.27
C LEU A 58 -8.85 -2.30 13.92
N ALA A 59 -9.29 -1.05 13.91
CA ALA A 59 -9.45 -0.26 12.69
C ALA A 59 -8.08 -0.06 11.99
N TRP A 60 -7.04 0.25 12.74
CA TRP A 60 -5.67 0.35 12.23
C TRP A 60 -5.16 -0.98 11.67
N MET A 61 -5.37 -2.09 12.37
CA MET A 61 -5.00 -3.43 11.88
C MET A 61 -5.70 -3.75 10.57
N LYS A 62 -6.98 -3.41 10.43
CA LYS A 62 -7.74 -3.62 9.20
C LYS A 62 -7.17 -2.77 8.05
N GLN A 63 -6.83 -1.51 8.30
CA GLN A 63 -6.20 -0.64 7.30
C GLN A 63 -4.82 -1.15 6.87
N ARG A 64 -4.02 -1.60 7.81
CA ARG A 64 -2.72 -2.22 7.55
C ARG A 64 -2.85 -3.47 6.68
N ARG A 65 -3.86 -4.32 6.93
CA ARG A 65 -4.18 -5.49 6.08
C ARG A 65 -4.56 -5.09 4.66
N ARG A 66 -5.29 -3.99 4.48
CA ARG A 66 -5.62 -3.46 3.13
C ARG A 66 -4.35 -3.05 2.38
N LEU A 67 -3.44 -2.37 3.05
CA LEU A 67 -2.16 -1.97 2.46
C LEU A 67 -1.35 -3.20 2.01
N PHE A 68 -1.27 -4.22 2.85
CA PHE A 68 -0.48 -5.42 2.56
C PHE A 68 -1.19 -6.45 1.67
N TYR A 69 -2.48 -6.31 1.40
CA TYR A 69 -3.20 -7.23 0.53
C TYR A 69 -2.53 -7.37 -0.84
N PHE A 70 -2.19 -6.24 -1.45
CA PHE A 70 -1.56 -6.20 -2.77
C PHE A 70 -0.14 -6.76 -2.75
N SER A 71 0.66 -6.26 -1.84
CA SER A 71 2.07 -6.68 -1.75
C SER A 71 2.24 -8.12 -1.27
N ASP A 72 1.36 -8.63 -0.41
CA ASP A 72 1.40 -10.04 -0.02
C ASP A 72 1.20 -10.96 -1.23
N VAL A 73 0.21 -10.70 -2.07
CA VAL A 73 -0.03 -11.53 -3.24
C VAL A 73 1.17 -11.45 -4.21
N MET A 74 1.67 -10.25 -4.49
CA MET A 74 2.72 -10.06 -5.49
C MET A 74 4.12 -10.51 -5.03
N LEU A 75 4.42 -10.45 -3.72
CA LEU A 75 5.74 -10.78 -3.17
C LEU A 75 5.82 -12.19 -2.57
N ARG A 76 4.68 -12.77 -2.17
CA ARG A 76 4.60 -14.11 -1.57
C ARG A 76 4.01 -15.15 -2.53
N GLY A 77 3.26 -14.70 -3.56
CA GLY A 77 2.66 -15.56 -4.57
C GLY A 77 1.39 -16.28 -4.14
N TYR A 78 0.72 -15.78 -3.10
CA TYR A 78 -0.55 -16.33 -2.64
C TYR A 78 -1.37 -15.27 -1.88
N TYR A 79 -2.68 -15.48 -1.82
CA TYR A 79 -3.57 -14.62 -1.06
C TYR A 79 -3.32 -14.77 0.45
N PRO A 80 -3.18 -13.65 1.19
CA PRO A 80 -3.02 -13.73 2.64
C PRO A 80 -4.29 -14.27 3.31
N SER A 81 -4.14 -14.87 4.49
CA SER A 81 -5.25 -15.49 5.23
C SER A 81 -6.44 -14.55 5.48
N PHE A 82 -6.18 -13.24 5.58
CA PHE A 82 -7.22 -12.23 5.78
C PHE A 82 -7.94 -11.81 4.49
N ALA A 83 -7.50 -12.24 3.31
CA ALA A 83 -8.13 -11.87 2.03
C ALA A 83 -9.62 -12.25 2.02
N ARG A 84 -9.95 -13.45 2.51
CA ARG A 84 -11.31 -13.93 2.57
C ARG A 84 -12.21 -13.02 3.40
N SER A 85 -11.72 -12.46 4.51
CA SER A 85 -12.52 -11.54 5.33
C SER A 85 -12.92 -10.27 4.57
N PHE A 86 -12.08 -9.80 3.64
CA PHE A 86 -12.46 -8.70 2.76
C PHE A 86 -13.49 -9.12 1.73
N TRP A 87 -13.31 -10.27 1.08
CA TRP A 87 -14.27 -10.78 0.11
C TRP A 87 -15.66 -11.00 0.73
N ASP A 88 -15.70 -11.55 1.95
CA ASP A 88 -16.95 -11.75 2.71
C ASP A 88 -17.59 -10.40 3.08
N GLU A 89 -16.80 -9.39 3.50
CA GLU A 89 -17.28 -8.04 3.82
C GLU A 89 -17.95 -7.38 2.61
N TYR A 90 -17.31 -7.50 1.44
CA TYR A 90 -17.82 -6.93 0.18
C TYR A 90 -18.77 -7.89 -0.56
N LYS A 91 -19.02 -9.08 0.00
CA LYS A 91 -19.89 -10.12 -0.58
C LYS A 91 -19.48 -10.48 -2.02
N VAL A 92 -18.19 -10.57 -2.26
CA VAL A 92 -17.63 -10.90 -3.57
C VAL A 92 -17.01 -12.29 -3.56
N THR A 93 -17.08 -12.96 -4.70
CA THR A 93 -16.37 -14.23 -4.95
C THR A 93 -15.45 -14.02 -6.13
N ILE A 94 -14.15 -14.16 -5.90
CA ILE A 94 -13.15 -14.04 -6.96
C ILE A 94 -13.17 -15.31 -7.81
N ARG A 95 -13.35 -15.13 -9.11
CA ARG A 95 -13.22 -16.21 -10.07
C ARG A 95 -11.75 -16.38 -10.43
N MET A 96 -11.20 -17.55 -10.15
CA MET A 96 -9.84 -17.96 -10.49
C MET A 96 -9.88 -19.04 -11.58
N GLU A 97 -8.93 -18.99 -12.50
CA GLU A 97 -8.71 -20.04 -13.48
C GLU A 97 -7.82 -21.15 -12.89
N GLU A 98 -7.79 -22.32 -13.53
CA GLU A 98 -7.17 -23.53 -12.98
C GLU A 98 -5.70 -23.38 -12.58
N ASN A 99 -4.92 -22.53 -13.29
CA ASN A 99 -3.48 -22.35 -13.04
C ASN A 99 -3.12 -21.02 -12.37
N ASP A 100 -4.09 -20.26 -11.86
CA ASP A 100 -3.81 -18.92 -11.33
C ASP A 100 -2.96 -18.95 -10.06
N GLU A 101 -3.14 -19.95 -9.20
CA GLU A 101 -2.34 -20.11 -7.98
C GLU A 101 -0.88 -20.43 -8.30
N GLU A 102 -0.62 -21.31 -9.27
CA GLU A 102 0.73 -21.65 -9.73
C GLU A 102 1.41 -20.45 -10.39
N ILE A 103 0.68 -19.68 -11.21
CA ILE A 103 1.17 -18.46 -11.85
C ILE A 103 1.57 -17.43 -10.80
N LEU A 104 0.74 -17.19 -9.80
CA LEU A 104 1.06 -16.26 -8.70
C LEU A 104 2.33 -16.69 -7.97
N LYS A 105 2.46 -17.98 -7.65
CA LYS A 105 3.60 -18.54 -6.93
C LYS A 105 4.90 -18.44 -7.72
N GLU A 106 4.87 -18.73 -9.02
CA GLU A 106 6.04 -18.65 -9.90
C GLU A 106 6.44 -17.20 -10.19
N GLY A 107 5.45 -16.31 -10.32
CA GLY A 107 5.61 -14.92 -10.71
C GLY A 107 5.86 -13.94 -9.58
N THR A 108 6.41 -14.38 -8.43
CA THR A 108 6.70 -13.49 -7.29
C THR A 108 7.76 -12.46 -7.62
N LEU A 109 7.55 -11.21 -7.17
CA LEU A 109 8.45 -10.09 -7.38
C LEU A 109 9.72 -10.18 -6.51
N ASP A 110 10.80 -9.57 -7.00
CA ASP A 110 12.13 -9.65 -6.37
C ASP A 110 12.31 -8.62 -5.25
N PHE A 111 11.66 -7.46 -5.32
CA PHE A 111 11.79 -6.37 -4.36
C PHE A 111 10.48 -5.62 -4.16
N TYR A 112 10.36 -4.94 -3.02
CA TYR A 112 9.29 -4.01 -2.71
C TYR A 112 9.71 -2.60 -3.08
N SER A 113 8.92 -1.88 -3.87
CA SER A 113 9.15 -0.45 -4.08
C SER A 113 7.92 0.37 -3.72
N PHE A 114 8.14 1.59 -3.26
CA PHE A 114 7.04 2.41 -2.80
C PHE A 114 7.28 3.91 -2.95
N SER A 115 6.17 4.65 -3.05
CA SER A 115 6.10 6.08 -2.83
C SER A 115 5.49 6.37 -1.47
N CYS A 116 6.12 7.26 -0.69
CA CYS A 116 5.68 7.64 0.64
C CYS A 116 5.91 9.13 0.88
N TYR A 117 4.85 9.88 1.09
CA TYR A 117 4.93 11.33 1.27
C TYR A 117 4.52 11.78 2.67
N ARG A 118 3.67 11.03 3.33
CA ARG A 118 3.08 11.41 4.62
C ARG A 118 2.58 10.19 5.38
N SER A 119 2.42 10.34 6.67
CA SER A 119 1.63 9.42 7.49
C SER A 119 0.18 9.91 7.63
N THR A 120 -0.65 9.09 8.27
CA THR A 120 -2.04 9.40 8.53
C THR A 120 -2.49 8.71 9.81
N THR A 121 -3.71 9.00 10.28
CA THR A 121 -4.33 8.28 11.40
C THR A 121 -5.64 7.64 10.96
N ILE A 122 -6.03 6.59 11.67
CA ILE A 122 -7.30 5.91 11.50
C ILE A 122 -7.90 5.50 12.83
N GLY A 123 -9.21 5.64 12.98
CA GLY A 123 -9.99 5.21 14.13
C GLY A 123 -11.22 4.42 13.70
N LYS A 124 -11.93 3.91 14.70
CA LYS A 124 -13.10 3.03 14.53
C LYS A 124 -14.24 3.60 13.69
N ASP A 125 -14.39 4.92 13.71
CA ASP A 125 -15.48 5.62 13.02
C ASP A 125 -15.15 5.99 11.58
N ASP A 126 -13.88 5.76 11.15
CA ASP A 126 -13.46 6.06 9.80
C ASP A 126 -13.92 4.96 8.83
N LYS A 127 -14.60 5.39 7.78
CA LYS A 127 -15.05 4.50 6.70
C LYS A 127 -14.13 4.64 5.51
N LEU A 128 -13.47 3.56 5.14
CA LEU A 128 -12.57 3.54 3.99
C LEU A 128 -13.09 2.58 2.92
N GLY A 129 -12.99 3.01 1.66
CA GLY A 129 -13.21 2.15 0.51
C GLY A 129 -12.06 1.12 0.32
N ILE A 130 -12.18 0.28 -0.72
CA ILE A 130 -11.23 -0.81 -1.00
C ILE A 130 -9.80 -0.30 -1.17
N ILE A 131 -9.63 0.77 -1.92
CA ILE A 131 -8.32 1.37 -2.28
C ILE A 131 -8.09 2.77 -1.71
N ALA A 132 -8.97 3.22 -0.81
CA ALA A 132 -8.85 4.56 -0.23
C ALA A 132 -7.75 4.62 0.83
N LEU A 133 -6.92 5.66 0.73
CA LEU A 133 -5.99 6.02 1.80
C LEU A 133 -6.69 6.90 2.83
N PRO A 134 -6.47 6.67 4.14
CA PRO A 134 -7.02 7.53 5.18
C PRO A 134 -6.40 8.94 5.12
N PHE A 135 -7.14 9.93 5.60
CA PHE A 135 -6.72 11.34 5.66
C PHE A 135 -6.78 11.89 7.09
N GLY A 136 -6.72 11.02 8.09
CA GLY A 136 -6.75 11.43 9.49
C GLY A 136 -5.54 12.28 9.88
N GLU A 137 -5.79 13.36 10.62
CA GLU A 137 -4.75 14.22 11.18
C GLU A 137 -4.10 13.55 12.40
N ASN A 138 -2.80 13.75 12.56
CA ASN A 138 -2.08 13.31 13.75
C ASN A 138 -1.89 14.52 14.68
N PRO A 139 -2.47 14.52 15.91
CA PRO A 139 -2.40 15.67 16.82
C PRO A 139 -0.99 15.96 17.33
N TYR A 140 -0.04 15.06 17.15
CA TYR A 140 1.35 15.20 17.58
C TYR A 140 2.28 15.74 16.50
N LEU A 141 1.78 15.90 15.26
CA LEU A 141 2.57 16.33 14.12
C LEU A 141 2.07 17.66 13.58
N LYS A 142 3.00 18.52 13.16
CA LYS A 142 2.66 19.69 12.36
C LYS A 142 2.29 19.26 10.95
N SER A 143 1.41 20.03 10.32
CA SER A 143 1.06 19.82 8.92
C SER A 143 1.60 20.94 8.05
N THR A 144 1.88 20.60 6.79
CA THR A 144 2.20 21.58 5.74
C THR A 144 0.95 22.39 5.36
N PRO A 145 1.07 23.48 4.56
CA PRO A 145 -0.07 24.18 3.99
C PRO A 145 -1.03 23.30 3.17
N TRP A 146 -0.56 22.16 2.66
CA TRP A 146 -1.40 21.16 1.97
C TRP A 146 -2.14 20.23 2.94
N GLY A 147 -2.00 20.41 4.25
CA GLY A 147 -2.60 19.54 5.27
C GLY A 147 -1.88 18.19 5.42
N TRP A 148 -0.66 18.07 4.90
CA TRP A 148 0.12 16.83 5.03
C TRP A 148 0.94 16.83 6.32
N PRO A 149 0.81 15.83 7.18
CA PRO A 149 1.64 15.69 8.38
C PRO A 149 3.13 15.61 8.03
N ILE A 150 3.94 16.40 8.71
CA ILE A 150 5.40 16.33 8.64
C ILE A 150 5.86 15.25 9.60
N ASP A 151 6.17 14.08 9.07
CA ASP A 151 6.52 12.90 9.86
C ASP A 151 7.87 12.31 9.40
N PRO A 152 8.98 12.74 10.00
CA PRO A 152 10.29 12.23 9.66
C PRO A 152 10.51 10.76 10.07
N VAL A 153 9.65 10.21 10.92
CA VAL A 153 9.74 8.82 11.39
C VAL A 153 9.02 7.86 10.44
N SER A 154 8.10 8.36 9.61
CA SER A 154 7.22 7.54 8.77
C SER A 154 7.97 6.59 7.84
N ILE A 155 9.03 7.06 7.17
CA ILE A 155 9.84 6.21 6.29
C ILE A 155 10.55 5.11 7.07
N ARG A 156 11.14 5.44 8.21
CA ARG A 156 11.78 4.44 9.08
C ARG A 156 10.78 3.38 9.54
N TYR A 157 9.56 3.80 9.89
CA TYR A 157 8.48 2.88 10.26
C TYR A 157 8.15 1.93 9.09
N VAL A 158 7.92 2.47 7.89
CA VAL A 158 7.60 1.65 6.70
C VAL A 158 8.73 0.70 6.36
N LEU A 159 9.99 1.16 6.37
CA LEU A 159 11.14 0.31 6.06
C LEU A 159 11.24 -0.89 6.99
N ASN A 160 11.10 -0.68 8.31
CA ASN A 160 11.12 -1.78 9.27
C ASN A 160 9.93 -2.74 9.03
N GLU A 161 8.71 -2.21 8.93
CA GLU A 161 7.51 -3.02 8.77
C GLU A 161 7.54 -3.87 7.48
N VAL A 162 7.98 -3.29 6.38
CA VAL A 162 8.08 -3.98 5.09
C VAL A 162 9.21 -5.01 5.10
N TYR A 163 10.37 -4.65 5.68
CA TYR A 163 11.49 -5.58 5.74
C TYR A 163 11.19 -6.78 6.65
N ASP A 164 10.64 -6.54 7.83
CA ASP A 164 10.23 -7.62 8.75
C ASP A 164 9.22 -8.58 8.09
N ARG A 165 8.36 -8.04 7.21
CA ARG A 165 7.33 -8.82 6.55
C ARG A 165 7.84 -9.66 5.40
N TYR A 166 8.74 -9.11 4.56
CA TYR A 166 9.13 -9.74 3.28
C TYR A 166 10.60 -10.16 3.22
N GLN A 167 11.49 -9.54 3.99
CA GLN A 167 12.94 -9.76 3.95
C GLN A 167 13.51 -9.71 2.52
N LYS A 168 12.95 -8.81 1.70
CA LYS A 168 13.38 -8.55 0.33
C LYS A 168 13.99 -7.16 0.23
N PRO A 169 14.79 -6.87 -0.81
CA PRO A 169 15.26 -5.52 -1.08
C PRO A 169 14.10 -4.53 -1.16
N ILE A 170 14.34 -3.30 -0.71
CA ILE A 170 13.35 -2.21 -0.72
C ILE A 170 13.90 -1.05 -1.53
N PHE A 171 13.04 -0.44 -2.37
CA PHE A 171 13.39 0.70 -3.19
C PHE A 171 12.35 1.82 -3.01
N ILE A 172 12.78 2.95 -2.44
CA ILE A 172 11.95 4.15 -2.35
C ILE A 172 12.02 4.85 -3.70
N VAL A 173 10.93 4.86 -4.44
CA VAL A 173 10.85 5.46 -5.78
C VAL A 173 10.39 6.91 -5.75
N GLU A 174 9.60 7.26 -4.73
CA GLU A 174 9.11 8.62 -4.55
C GLU A 174 9.05 8.97 -3.07
N ASN A 175 9.51 10.17 -2.77
CA ASN A 175 9.37 10.81 -1.46
C ASN A 175 9.41 12.33 -1.66
N GLY A 176 8.76 13.06 -0.78
CA GLY A 176 8.73 14.51 -0.83
C GLY A 176 7.84 15.11 0.23
N LEU A 177 7.82 16.44 0.29
CA LEU A 177 7.02 17.23 1.19
C LEU A 177 5.99 18.03 0.39
N GLY A 178 4.71 17.97 0.77
CA GLY A 178 3.66 18.80 0.17
C GLY A 178 3.71 20.23 0.71
N GLU A 179 4.65 21.04 0.21
CA GLU A 179 4.87 22.41 0.65
C GLU A 179 4.77 23.38 -0.54
N VAL A 180 4.48 24.63 -0.24
CA VAL A 180 4.54 25.72 -1.21
C VAL A 180 5.92 26.36 -1.08
N ASP A 181 6.85 25.89 -1.90
CA ASP A 181 8.20 26.46 -1.95
C ASP A 181 8.18 27.81 -2.66
N LYS A 182 8.90 28.76 -2.11
CA LYS A 182 9.16 30.04 -2.74
C LYS A 182 10.68 30.16 -2.92
N PRO A 183 11.15 30.43 -4.14
CA PRO A 183 12.56 30.67 -4.35
C PRO A 183 13.02 31.86 -3.52
N ASP A 184 14.21 31.77 -2.96
CA ASP A 184 14.89 32.90 -2.31
C ASP A 184 15.37 33.91 -3.34
N GLU A 185 16.04 34.95 -2.86
CA GLU A 185 16.61 36.03 -3.70
C GLU A 185 17.68 35.55 -4.71
N ASN A 186 18.20 34.31 -4.53
CA ASN A 186 19.18 33.68 -5.42
C ASN A 186 18.53 32.60 -6.33
N ASN A 187 17.21 32.52 -6.40
CA ASN A 187 16.43 31.49 -7.11
C ASN A 187 16.65 30.06 -6.60
N PHE A 188 17.10 29.89 -5.35
CA PHE A 188 17.12 28.58 -4.71
C PHE A 188 15.81 28.34 -3.97
N GLU A 189 15.16 27.24 -4.25
CA GLU A 189 14.07 26.73 -3.43
C GLU A 189 14.68 26.10 -2.17
N ILE A 190 14.48 26.78 -1.04
CA ILE A 190 14.88 26.22 0.26
C ILE A 190 13.80 25.20 0.64
N GLY A 191 13.98 23.96 0.17
CA GLY A 191 13.19 22.85 0.68
C GLY A 191 13.34 22.78 2.20
N ARG A 192 12.24 22.97 2.95
CA ARG A 192 12.22 22.84 4.41
C ARG A 192 12.40 21.39 4.89
N ALA A 193 13.13 20.60 4.14
CA ALA A 193 13.44 19.21 4.47
C ALA A 193 14.52 19.05 5.56
N HIS A 194 14.94 20.14 6.20
CA HIS A 194 15.81 20.07 7.37
C HIS A 194 14.98 20.11 8.65
N VAL A 195 14.45 18.96 9.01
CA VAL A 195 13.95 18.72 10.35
C VAL A 195 14.89 17.77 11.08
#